data_cde39fc3733c3c3ff07d816641f3addd
#
_entry.id   cde39fc3733c3c3ff07d816641f3addd
#
_cell.length_a   1.000
_cell.length_b   1.000
_cell.length_c   1.000
_cell.angle_alpha   90.00
_cell.angle_beta   90.00
_cell.angle_gamma   90.00
#
_symmetry.space_group_name_H-M   'P 1'
#
loop_
_entity.id
_entity.type
_entity.pdbx_description
1 polymer ?
#
loop_
_entity_poly.entity_id
_entity_poly.type
_entity_poly.pdbx_seq_one_letter_code
_entity_poly.pdbx_strand_id
1 'polypeptide(L)'
;GGTLQLVYVGDGAEDQLEGPLRFFLSPKSAFVSGQVVRLKACDTQVSDWTRPLAGRKALVTGAARGIGASIAETLARDGAEVILLDVPVAKTDLDALAARLGGRSITLDICAEDAAAQLIELLPDGVDIVVHNAGITRDKTLANMTPEFWDAVLAVNLNAPQVLTKALLDSGALHDNGRVILLASISGIAGNRGQTNYAASKAGLIGLAQAWAPLLSQRGISINAVAPGFIETQMTAHLPFGIREAGRRMSSLGQGGLPQDVAEAVAWLAQPGTGAFTGQALRVCGQSVLGA
;
A
#
# COMPACT_ATOMS: atom_id res chain seq x y z
N GLY A 1 22.86 -11.07 -2.50
CA GLY A 1 22.58 -10.82 -3.91
C GLY A 1 22.36 -9.34 -4.17
N GLY A 2 22.65 -8.90 -5.38
CA GLY A 2 22.35 -7.53 -5.80
C GLY A 2 20.92 -7.39 -6.34
N THR A 3 20.38 -6.19 -6.32
CA THR A 3 19.12 -5.84 -6.98
C THR A 3 19.40 -4.97 -8.21
N LEU A 4 18.51 -5.00 -9.20
CA LEU A 4 18.60 -4.20 -10.41
C LEU A 4 17.26 -3.50 -10.65
N GLN A 5 17.32 -2.19 -10.85
CA GLN A 5 16.15 -1.37 -11.18
C GLN A 5 16.43 -0.56 -12.43
N LEU A 6 15.38 -0.26 -13.19
CA LEU A 6 15.44 0.66 -14.32
C LEU A 6 14.61 1.89 -13.99
N VAL A 7 15.23 3.06 -14.02
CA VAL A 7 14.54 4.34 -13.76
C VAL A 7 14.54 5.14 -15.07
N TYR A 8 13.35 5.38 -15.62
CA TYR A 8 13.15 6.32 -16.72
C TYR A 8 12.89 7.70 -16.14
N VAL A 9 13.68 8.67 -16.52
CA VAL A 9 13.54 10.07 -16.13
C VAL A 9 12.90 10.82 -17.30
N GLY A 10 11.70 11.33 -17.09
CA GLY A 10 11.03 12.18 -18.08
C GLY A 10 11.65 13.58 -18.12
N ASP A 11 11.38 14.32 -19.16
CA ASP A 11 11.88 15.68 -19.33
C ASP A 11 11.47 16.56 -18.13
N GLY A 12 12.45 17.25 -17.53
CA GLY A 12 12.26 18.10 -16.36
C GLY A 12 12.05 17.34 -15.04
N ALA A 13 12.33 16.02 -15.00
CA ALA A 13 12.22 15.20 -13.79
C ALA A 13 13.57 14.87 -13.14
N GLU A 14 14.66 15.50 -13.57
CA GLU A 14 16.02 15.22 -13.11
C GLU A 14 16.17 15.47 -11.60
N ASP A 15 15.57 16.53 -11.09
CA ASP A 15 15.57 16.89 -9.67
C ASP A 15 14.78 15.89 -8.79
N GLN A 16 14.01 14.99 -9.40
CA GLN A 16 13.24 13.96 -8.70
C GLN A 16 14.01 12.65 -8.49
N LEU A 17 15.25 12.55 -8.96
CA LEU A 17 16.05 11.32 -8.87
C LEU A 17 16.52 11.00 -7.45
N GLU A 18 16.69 11.99 -6.59
CA GLU A 18 17.27 11.77 -5.25
C GLU A 18 16.44 10.77 -4.42
N GLY A 19 15.11 10.90 -4.40
CA GLY A 19 14.23 10.02 -3.65
C GLY A 19 14.35 8.55 -4.08
N PRO A 20 14.16 8.21 -5.37
CA PRO A 20 14.38 6.86 -5.89
C PRO A 20 15.78 6.32 -5.64
N LEU A 21 16.82 7.12 -5.83
CA LEU A 21 18.21 6.68 -5.59
C LEU A 21 18.44 6.38 -4.11
N ARG A 22 17.97 7.23 -3.19
CA ARG A 22 18.05 6.96 -1.74
C ARG A 22 17.33 5.68 -1.34
N PHE A 23 16.18 5.39 -1.96
CA PHE A 23 15.46 4.15 -1.71
C PHE A 23 16.17 2.94 -2.31
N PHE A 24 16.43 2.94 -3.63
CA PHE A 24 16.97 1.78 -4.34
C PHE A 24 18.42 1.42 -4.00
N LEU A 25 19.22 2.39 -3.56
CA LEU A 25 20.62 2.17 -3.14
C LEU A 25 20.76 1.89 -1.64
N SER A 26 19.64 1.74 -0.92
CA SER A 26 19.63 1.45 0.51
C SER A 26 19.07 0.06 0.82
N PRO A 27 19.30 -0.49 2.03
CA PRO A 27 18.69 -1.73 2.50
C PRO A 27 17.16 -1.72 2.51
N LYS A 28 16.52 -0.54 2.48
CA LYS A 28 15.06 -0.37 2.46
C LYS A 28 14.40 -1.04 1.25
N SER A 29 15.13 -1.20 0.14
CA SER A 29 14.64 -1.83 -1.08
C SER A 29 15.13 -3.27 -1.27
N ALA A 30 15.61 -3.93 -0.22
CA ALA A 30 16.24 -5.26 -0.32
C ALA A 30 15.33 -6.31 -0.98
N PHE A 31 14.01 -6.21 -0.80
CA PHE A 31 13.03 -7.12 -1.40
C PHE A 31 12.38 -6.57 -2.69
N VAL A 32 12.92 -5.47 -3.23
CA VAL A 32 12.50 -4.85 -4.50
C VAL A 32 13.58 -5.07 -5.54
N SER A 33 13.28 -5.79 -6.61
CA SER A 33 14.20 -6.03 -7.72
C SER A 33 13.45 -6.22 -9.04
N GLY A 34 14.11 -5.93 -10.16
CA GLY A 34 13.51 -6.06 -11.49
C GLY A 34 12.36 -5.09 -11.74
N GLN A 35 12.40 -3.90 -11.13
CA GLN A 35 11.35 -2.90 -11.30
C GLN A 35 11.70 -1.89 -12.37
N VAL A 36 10.66 -1.41 -13.04
CA VAL A 36 10.73 -0.27 -13.97
C VAL A 36 9.98 0.88 -13.33
N VAL A 37 10.69 1.96 -13.05
CA VAL A 37 10.16 3.18 -12.43
C VAL A 37 10.20 4.30 -13.47
N ARG A 38 9.09 5.03 -13.60
CA ARG A 38 8.99 6.18 -14.51
C ARG A 38 8.71 7.42 -13.69
N LEU A 39 9.61 8.39 -13.76
CA LEU A 39 9.50 9.68 -13.09
C LEU A 39 8.97 10.74 -14.06
N LYS A 40 8.09 11.58 -13.58
CA LYS A 40 7.59 12.78 -14.28
C LYS A 40 8.04 14.02 -13.50
N ALA A 41 8.02 15.17 -14.12
CA ALA A 41 8.25 16.44 -13.42
C ALA A 41 7.24 16.62 -12.28
N CYS A 42 7.71 17.11 -11.15
CA CYS A 42 6.90 17.36 -9.95
C CYS A 42 7.57 18.48 -9.12
N ASP A 43 6.77 19.37 -8.55
CA ASP A 43 7.27 20.52 -7.78
C ASP A 43 7.53 20.21 -6.30
N THR A 44 7.12 19.00 -5.83
CA THR A 44 7.26 18.63 -4.41
C THR A 44 8.60 17.94 -4.15
N GLN A 45 9.30 18.40 -3.10
CA GLN A 45 10.59 17.85 -2.66
C GLN A 45 10.57 17.50 -1.18
N VAL A 46 11.48 16.62 -0.77
CA VAL A 46 11.72 16.30 0.65
C VAL A 46 12.62 17.38 1.23
N SER A 47 12.15 18.04 2.30
CA SER A 47 12.92 19.08 2.99
C SER A 47 13.96 18.54 3.98
N ASP A 48 13.64 17.38 4.59
CA ASP A 48 14.52 16.71 5.56
C ASP A 48 14.49 15.19 5.33
N TRP A 49 15.58 14.63 4.85
CA TRP A 49 15.71 13.20 4.59
C TRP A 49 15.82 12.34 5.86
N THR A 50 16.04 12.95 7.03
CA THR A 50 16.03 12.22 8.31
C THR A 50 14.60 11.96 8.80
N ARG A 51 13.68 12.86 8.46
CA ARG A 51 12.25 12.77 8.76
C ARG A 51 11.41 13.18 7.55
N PRO A 52 11.44 12.40 6.46
CA PRO A 52 10.88 12.82 5.17
C PRO A 52 9.35 13.02 5.16
N LEU A 53 8.66 12.56 6.21
CA LEU A 53 7.21 12.67 6.38
C LEU A 53 6.83 13.65 7.52
N ALA A 54 7.78 14.43 8.05
CA ALA A 54 7.48 15.39 9.12
C ALA A 54 6.37 16.37 8.71
N GLY A 55 5.39 16.55 9.60
CA GLY A 55 4.23 17.41 9.38
C GLY A 55 3.13 16.83 8.49
N ARG A 56 3.25 15.56 8.07
CA ARG A 56 2.22 14.86 7.26
C ARG A 56 1.35 13.97 8.15
N LYS A 57 0.04 13.97 7.87
CA LYS A 57 -0.93 13.07 8.50
C LYS A 57 -1.18 11.86 7.60
N ALA A 58 -1.05 10.65 8.15
CA ALA A 58 -1.16 9.41 7.40
C ALA A 58 -2.24 8.48 7.97
N LEU A 59 -3.27 8.21 7.17
CA LEU A 59 -4.29 7.21 7.46
C LEU A 59 -3.85 5.85 6.93
N VAL A 60 -3.87 4.81 7.78
CA VAL A 60 -3.58 3.43 7.40
C VAL A 60 -4.76 2.55 7.76
N THR A 61 -5.38 1.89 6.78
CA THR A 61 -6.46 0.92 7.00
C THR A 61 -5.91 -0.49 7.22
N GLY A 62 -6.59 -1.30 8.07
CA GLY A 62 -6.08 -2.63 8.44
C GLY A 62 -4.77 -2.55 9.24
N ALA A 63 -4.67 -1.56 10.13
CA ALA A 63 -3.42 -1.18 10.78
C ALA A 63 -3.09 -1.95 12.06
N ALA A 64 -4.02 -2.75 12.61
CA ALA A 64 -3.84 -3.36 13.91
C ALA A 64 -2.69 -4.40 13.96
N ARG A 65 -2.35 -5.02 12.83
CA ARG A 65 -1.34 -6.10 12.76
C ARG A 65 -0.70 -6.26 11.37
N GLY A 66 0.32 -7.12 11.30
CA GLY A 66 0.95 -7.56 10.05
C GLY A 66 1.54 -6.41 9.25
N ILE A 67 1.27 -6.38 7.94
CA ILE A 67 1.79 -5.36 7.03
C ILE A 67 1.31 -3.96 7.44
N GLY A 68 0.02 -3.81 7.79
CA GLY A 68 -0.54 -2.52 8.19
C GLY A 68 0.13 -1.91 9.42
N ALA A 69 0.37 -2.72 10.45
CA ALA A 69 1.11 -2.28 11.63
C ALA A 69 2.54 -1.86 11.30
N SER A 70 3.24 -2.65 10.48
CA SER A 70 4.61 -2.31 10.04
C SER A 70 4.65 -1.02 9.20
N ILE A 71 3.63 -0.78 8.37
CA ILE A 71 3.47 0.48 7.63
C ILE A 71 3.30 1.65 8.59
N ALA A 72 2.39 1.54 9.56
CA ALA A 72 2.17 2.60 10.55
C ALA A 72 3.44 2.93 11.35
N GLU A 73 4.18 1.89 11.80
CA GLU A 73 5.47 2.05 12.49
C GLU A 73 6.50 2.77 11.62
N THR A 74 6.58 2.42 10.34
CA THR A 74 7.56 2.98 9.42
C THR A 74 7.22 4.45 9.08
N LEU A 75 5.94 4.76 8.84
CA LEU A 75 5.50 6.14 8.60
C LEU A 75 5.72 7.03 9.82
N ALA A 76 5.44 6.52 11.03
CA ALA A 76 5.70 7.25 12.28
C ALA A 76 7.21 7.48 12.50
N ARG A 77 8.05 6.45 12.27
CA ARG A 77 9.53 6.59 12.29
C ARG A 77 10.00 7.70 11.36
N ASP A 78 9.44 7.78 10.17
CA ASP A 78 9.79 8.76 9.14
C ASP A 78 9.16 10.15 9.39
N GLY A 79 8.41 10.30 10.49
CA GLY A 79 7.93 11.59 11.02
C GLY A 79 6.46 11.90 10.79
N ALA A 80 5.67 11.01 10.20
CA ALA A 80 4.24 11.24 10.02
C ALA A 80 3.47 11.12 11.34
N GLU A 81 2.40 11.93 11.46
CA GLU A 81 1.33 11.70 12.42
C GLU A 81 0.44 10.58 11.87
N VAL A 82 0.40 9.43 12.56
CA VAL A 82 -0.31 8.26 12.07
C VAL A 82 -1.71 8.13 12.66
N ILE A 83 -2.67 7.87 11.79
CA ILE A 83 -4.06 7.56 12.11
C ILE A 83 -4.31 6.12 11.69
N LEU A 84 -4.49 5.25 12.67
CA LEU A 84 -4.63 3.81 12.47
C LEU A 84 -6.10 3.46 12.43
N LEU A 85 -6.54 2.79 11.37
CA LEU A 85 -7.93 2.36 11.23
C LEU A 85 -8.01 0.84 11.09
N ASP A 86 -8.91 0.23 11.84
CA ASP A 86 -9.24 -1.19 11.71
C ASP A 86 -10.68 -1.45 12.18
N VAL A 87 -11.16 -2.69 11.98
CA VAL A 87 -12.49 -3.10 12.43
C VAL A 87 -12.60 -3.13 13.96
N PRO A 88 -13.81 -2.96 14.54
CA PRO A 88 -13.98 -2.89 16.00
C PRO A 88 -13.40 -4.08 16.77
N VAL A 89 -13.40 -5.28 16.21
CA VAL A 89 -12.83 -6.48 16.85
C VAL A 89 -11.31 -6.37 17.08
N ALA A 90 -10.61 -5.54 16.34
CA ALA A 90 -9.17 -5.31 16.47
C ALA A 90 -8.81 -4.12 17.39
N LYS A 91 -9.80 -3.53 18.07
CA LYS A 91 -9.64 -2.28 18.84
C LYS A 91 -8.49 -2.33 19.86
N THR A 92 -8.36 -3.41 20.60
CA THR A 92 -7.32 -3.54 21.65
C THR A 92 -5.92 -3.43 21.08
N ASP A 93 -5.63 -4.18 20.02
CA ASP A 93 -4.31 -4.17 19.36
C ASP A 93 -4.06 -2.82 18.67
N LEU A 94 -5.11 -2.26 18.06
CA LEU A 94 -5.07 -0.97 17.37
C LEU A 94 -4.73 0.17 18.35
N ASP A 95 -5.43 0.24 19.49
CA ASP A 95 -5.21 1.26 20.52
C ASP A 95 -3.81 1.16 21.13
N ALA A 96 -3.35 -0.07 21.40
CA ALA A 96 -2.00 -0.31 21.91
C ALA A 96 -0.92 0.16 20.94
N LEU A 97 -1.10 -0.12 19.64
CA LEU A 97 -0.19 0.34 18.60
C LEU A 97 -0.23 1.88 18.47
N ALA A 98 -1.41 2.48 18.43
CA ALA A 98 -1.56 3.92 18.33
C ALA A 98 -0.88 4.64 19.49
N ALA A 99 -1.10 4.18 20.72
CA ALA A 99 -0.45 4.74 21.93
C ALA A 99 1.09 4.65 21.85
N ARG A 100 1.62 3.51 21.39
CA ARG A 100 3.07 3.31 21.22
C ARG A 100 3.69 4.24 20.19
N LEU A 101 2.94 4.58 19.13
CA LEU A 101 3.42 5.45 18.04
C LEU A 101 3.12 6.94 18.28
N GLY A 102 2.41 7.28 19.37
CA GLY A 102 1.92 8.65 19.58
C GLY A 102 0.90 9.08 18.54
N GLY A 103 0.22 8.12 17.91
CA GLY A 103 -0.79 8.31 16.89
C GLY A 103 -2.21 8.20 17.44
N ARG A 104 -3.19 8.17 16.54
CA ARG A 104 -4.61 8.02 16.85
C ARG A 104 -5.19 6.75 16.25
N SER A 105 -6.11 6.09 16.97
CA SER A 105 -6.87 4.94 16.49
C SER A 105 -8.29 5.32 16.09
N ILE A 106 -8.81 4.69 15.05
CA ILE A 106 -10.19 4.76 14.58
C ILE A 106 -10.70 3.33 14.40
N THR A 107 -11.81 2.98 15.03
CA THR A 107 -12.47 1.70 14.76
C THR A 107 -13.67 1.92 13.84
N LEU A 108 -13.59 1.35 12.62
CA LEU A 108 -14.60 1.51 11.59
C LEU A 108 -14.62 0.28 10.68
N ASP A 109 -15.81 -0.25 10.40
CA ASP A 109 -15.98 -1.19 9.28
C ASP A 109 -16.04 -0.39 7.98
N ILE A 110 -15.00 -0.49 7.17
CA ILE A 110 -14.90 0.24 5.89
C ILE A 110 -15.93 -0.19 4.84
N CYS A 111 -16.69 -1.27 5.09
CA CYS A 111 -17.76 -1.75 4.24
C CYS A 111 -19.15 -1.30 4.72
N ALA A 112 -19.26 -0.61 5.86
CA ALA A 112 -20.54 -0.07 6.32
C ALA A 112 -21.07 0.97 5.32
N GLU A 113 -22.38 1.05 5.17
CA GLU A 113 -23.04 1.95 4.20
C GLU A 113 -22.67 3.42 4.42
N ASP A 114 -22.50 3.82 5.66
CA ASP A 114 -22.12 5.17 6.09
C ASP A 114 -20.63 5.35 6.40
N ALA A 115 -19.79 4.35 6.12
CA ALA A 115 -18.36 4.36 6.44
C ALA A 115 -17.63 5.61 5.91
N ALA A 116 -17.95 6.05 4.71
CA ALA A 116 -17.35 7.22 4.11
C ALA A 116 -17.70 8.51 4.87
N ALA A 117 -18.98 8.68 5.26
CA ALA A 117 -19.42 9.84 6.04
C ALA A 117 -18.78 9.84 7.44
N GLN A 118 -18.79 8.69 8.14
CA GLN A 118 -18.14 8.55 9.44
C GLN A 118 -16.65 8.86 9.36
N LEU A 119 -15.96 8.37 8.33
CA LEU A 119 -14.52 8.61 8.16
C LEU A 119 -14.22 10.11 8.01
N ILE A 120 -15.01 10.84 7.22
CA ILE A 120 -14.83 12.29 7.04
C ILE A 120 -15.03 13.03 8.37
N GLU A 121 -16.06 12.71 9.14
CA GLU A 121 -16.32 13.29 10.46
C GLU A 121 -15.17 13.01 11.44
N LEU A 122 -14.58 11.82 11.37
CA LEU A 122 -13.44 11.41 12.18
C LEU A 122 -12.09 12.03 11.71
N LEU A 123 -12.05 12.72 10.58
CA LEU A 123 -10.87 13.37 10.01
C LEU A 123 -11.09 14.88 9.81
N PRO A 124 -11.43 15.66 10.85
CA PRO A 124 -11.79 17.08 10.71
C PRO A 124 -10.65 17.95 10.12
N ASP A 125 -9.40 17.57 10.36
CA ASP A 125 -8.24 18.26 9.82
C ASP A 125 -7.70 17.60 8.53
N GLY A 126 -8.40 16.64 7.96
CA GLY A 126 -7.97 15.91 6.79
C GLY A 126 -6.69 15.08 6.96
N VAL A 127 -6.18 14.57 5.84
CA VAL A 127 -4.97 13.75 5.76
C VAL A 127 -4.17 14.06 4.49
N ASP A 128 -2.88 13.79 4.55
CA ASP A 128 -1.95 13.93 3.41
C ASP A 128 -1.68 12.59 2.74
N ILE A 129 -1.77 11.50 3.49
CA ILE A 129 -1.41 10.16 3.05
C ILE A 129 -2.53 9.21 3.40
N VAL A 130 -2.98 8.42 2.43
CA VAL A 130 -3.96 7.35 2.63
C VAL A 130 -3.36 6.03 2.15
N VAL A 131 -3.27 5.06 3.06
CA VAL A 131 -2.80 3.71 2.75
C VAL A 131 -3.95 2.73 2.91
N HIS A 132 -4.48 2.26 1.78
CA HIS A 132 -5.47 1.20 1.74
C HIS A 132 -4.80 -0.17 1.84
N ASN A 133 -4.58 -0.60 3.08
CA ASN A 133 -3.97 -1.90 3.37
C ASN A 133 -4.98 -2.95 3.81
N ALA A 134 -6.14 -2.57 4.35
CA ALA A 134 -7.17 -3.51 4.74
C ALA A 134 -7.52 -4.48 3.60
N GLY A 135 -7.62 -5.75 3.91
CA GLY A 135 -7.96 -6.76 2.92
C GLY A 135 -8.22 -8.13 3.53
N ILE A 136 -9.03 -8.92 2.84
CA ILE A 136 -9.37 -10.28 3.23
C ILE A 136 -9.17 -11.24 2.08
N THR A 137 -9.10 -12.53 2.41
CA THR A 137 -9.16 -13.65 1.46
C THR A 137 -10.35 -14.53 1.78
N ARG A 138 -10.92 -15.16 0.75
CA ARG A 138 -11.95 -16.22 0.83
C ARG A 138 -11.63 -17.22 -0.27
N ASP A 139 -10.67 -18.09 0.01
CA ASP A 139 -10.02 -18.93 -1.00
C ASP A 139 -10.88 -20.13 -1.34
N LYS A 140 -11.24 -20.27 -2.61
CA LYS A 140 -11.94 -21.41 -3.22
C LYS A 140 -11.55 -21.49 -4.70
N THR A 141 -11.57 -22.69 -5.24
CA THR A 141 -11.52 -22.85 -6.71
C THR A 141 -12.74 -22.17 -7.34
N LEU A 142 -12.60 -21.67 -8.56
CA LEU A 142 -13.70 -20.93 -9.23
C LEU A 142 -15.00 -21.75 -9.29
N ALA A 143 -14.90 -23.06 -9.52
CA ALA A 143 -16.07 -23.95 -9.55
C ALA A 143 -16.80 -24.08 -8.21
N ASN A 144 -16.13 -23.76 -7.10
CA ASN A 144 -16.68 -23.84 -5.74
C ASN A 144 -16.80 -22.47 -5.08
N MET A 145 -16.57 -21.38 -5.85
CA MET A 145 -16.69 -20.01 -5.38
C MET A 145 -18.16 -19.64 -5.27
N THR A 146 -18.59 -19.23 -4.08
CA THR A 146 -19.95 -18.71 -3.89
C THR A 146 -20.00 -17.21 -4.11
N PRO A 147 -21.18 -16.65 -4.48
CA PRO A 147 -21.34 -15.20 -4.61
C PRO A 147 -20.93 -14.45 -3.33
N GLU A 148 -21.27 -14.96 -2.16
CA GLU A 148 -20.95 -14.33 -0.87
C GLU A 148 -19.44 -14.23 -0.64
N PHE A 149 -18.67 -15.26 -1.06
CA PHE A 149 -17.20 -15.23 -0.96
C PHE A 149 -16.58 -14.27 -1.96
N TRP A 150 -17.17 -14.19 -3.15
CA TRP A 150 -16.76 -13.26 -4.18
C TRP A 150 -17.02 -11.82 -3.73
N ASP A 151 -18.27 -11.52 -3.37
CA ASP A 151 -18.72 -10.18 -3.04
C ASP A 151 -18.01 -9.62 -1.79
N ALA A 152 -17.84 -10.44 -0.74
CA ALA A 152 -17.12 -10.02 0.46
C ALA A 152 -15.68 -9.59 0.15
N VAL A 153 -14.97 -10.31 -0.72
CA VAL A 153 -13.58 -9.96 -1.08
C VAL A 153 -13.54 -8.68 -1.92
N LEU A 154 -14.42 -8.54 -2.89
CA LEU A 154 -14.49 -7.32 -3.71
C LEU A 154 -14.90 -6.10 -2.88
N ALA A 155 -15.87 -6.25 -1.96
CA ALA A 155 -16.31 -5.17 -1.10
C ALA A 155 -15.16 -4.59 -0.28
N VAL A 156 -14.41 -5.44 0.43
CA VAL A 156 -13.31 -4.99 1.29
C VAL A 156 -12.10 -4.53 0.49
N ASN A 157 -11.66 -5.35 -0.49
CA ASN A 157 -10.36 -5.17 -1.11
C ASN A 157 -10.36 -4.12 -2.24
N LEU A 158 -11.51 -3.86 -2.86
CA LEU A 158 -11.59 -2.96 -4.03
C LEU A 158 -12.61 -1.84 -3.84
N ASN A 159 -13.86 -2.17 -3.51
CA ASN A 159 -14.93 -1.18 -3.45
C ASN A 159 -14.70 -0.18 -2.31
N ALA A 160 -14.36 -0.64 -1.10
CA ALA A 160 -14.11 0.24 0.03
C ALA A 160 -12.95 1.22 -0.24
N PRO A 161 -11.74 0.83 -0.72
CA PRO A 161 -10.71 1.76 -1.15
C PRO A 161 -11.19 2.80 -2.15
N GLN A 162 -11.97 2.40 -3.15
CA GLN A 162 -12.50 3.30 -4.16
C GLN A 162 -13.48 4.32 -3.58
N VAL A 163 -14.45 3.86 -2.78
CA VAL A 163 -15.47 4.71 -2.17
C VAL A 163 -14.85 5.69 -1.19
N LEU A 164 -13.99 5.20 -0.29
CA LEU A 164 -13.33 6.04 0.71
C LEU A 164 -12.40 7.08 0.07
N THR A 165 -11.59 6.68 -0.91
CA THR A 165 -10.73 7.65 -1.62
C THR A 165 -11.56 8.72 -2.30
N LYS A 166 -12.63 8.33 -3.00
CA LYS A 166 -13.53 9.30 -3.65
C LYS A 166 -14.15 10.27 -2.63
N ALA A 167 -14.64 9.77 -1.52
CA ALA A 167 -15.24 10.60 -0.49
C ALA A 167 -14.25 11.58 0.15
N LEU A 168 -13.02 11.14 0.43
CA LEU A 168 -11.94 12.00 0.94
C LEU A 168 -11.53 13.09 -0.06
N LEU A 169 -11.58 12.78 -1.36
CA LEU A 169 -11.32 13.75 -2.43
C LEU A 169 -12.45 14.77 -2.55
N ASP A 170 -13.69 14.30 -2.58
CA ASP A 170 -14.87 15.16 -2.79
C ASP A 170 -15.09 16.11 -1.60
N SER A 171 -14.80 15.66 -0.38
CA SER A 171 -14.90 16.49 0.84
C SER A 171 -13.71 17.42 1.07
N GLY A 172 -12.62 17.25 0.33
CA GLY A 172 -11.36 17.96 0.57
C GLY A 172 -10.56 17.42 1.77
N ALA A 173 -11.00 16.34 2.40
CA ALA A 173 -10.27 15.71 3.51
C ALA A 173 -8.95 15.03 3.07
N LEU A 174 -8.79 14.68 1.80
CA LEU A 174 -7.49 14.37 1.23
C LEU A 174 -6.89 15.66 0.64
N HIS A 175 -5.81 16.13 1.24
CA HIS A 175 -5.16 17.39 0.87
C HIS A 175 -4.51 17.33 -0.51
N ASP A 176 -4.33 18.50 -1.12
CA ASP A 176 -3.51 18.66 -2.33
C ASP A 176 -2.06 18.21 -2.05
N ASN A 177 -1.39 17.74 -3.08
CA ASN A 177 -0.08 17.09 -2.95
C ASN A 177 -0.12 15.85 -2.03
N GLY A 178 -1.27 15.21 -1.90
CA GLY A 178 -1.48 13.99 -1.13
C GLY A 178 -0.89 12.75 -1.79
N ARG A 179 -0.93 11.64 -1.05
CA ARG A 179 -0.44 10.33 -1.50
C ARG A 179 -1.48 9.26 -1.21
N VAL A 180 -1.88 8.52 -2.24
CA VAL A 180 -2.75 7.34 -2.10
C VAL A 180 -1.96 6.09 -2.45
N ILE A 181 -1.85 5.16 -1.52
CA ILE A 181 -1.13 3.90 -1.71
C ILE A 181 -2.11 2.74 -1.52
N LEU A 182 -2.22 1.90 -2.55
CA LEU A 182 -3.13 0.76 -2.60
C LEU A 182 -2.33 -0.54 -2.42
N LEU A 183 -2.62 -1.33 -1.38
CA LEU A 183 -1.98 -2.63 -1.18
C LEU A 183 -2.64 -3.67 -2.10
N ALA A 184 -2.04 -3.81 -3.30
CA ALA A 184 -2.35 -4.86 -4.26
C ALA A 184 -1.73 -6.22 -3.85
N SER A 185 -1.31 -7.01 -4.81
CA SER A 185 -0.59 -8.29 -4.64
C SER A 185 -0.01 -8.72 -5.98
N ILE A 186 1.05 -9.52 -5.97
CA ILE A 186 1.50 -10.24 -7.17
C ILE A 186 0.40 -11.17 -7.72
N SER A 187 -0.53 -11.64 -6.87
CA SER A 187 -1.70 -12.40 -7.33
C SER A 187 -2.61 -11.58 -8.25
N GLY A 188 -2.65 -10.24 -8.11
CA GLY A 188 -3.36 -9.36 -9.03
C GLY A 188 -2.68 -9.21 -10.40
N ILE A 189 -1.39 -9.56 -10.50
CA ILE A 189 -0.62 -9.49 -11.75
C ILE A 189 -0.66 -10.85 -12.47
N ALA A 190 -0.36 -11.94 -11.76
CA ALA A 190 -0.17 -13.28 -12.33
C ALA A 190 -1.35 -14.25 -12.09
N GLY A 191 -2.32 -13.85 -11.28
CA GLY A 191 -3.32 -14.77 -10.77
C GLY A 191 -2.77 -15.67 -9.65
N ASN A 192 -3.67 -16.41 -9.00
CA ASN A 192 -3.30 -17.47 -8.08
C ASN A 192 -4.42 -18.53 -8.02
N ARG A 193 -4.07 -19.81 -8.12
CA ARG A 193 -5.05 -20.88 -8.06
C ARG A 193 -5.81 -20.87 -6.73
N GLY A 194 -7.14 -20.89 -6.79
CA GLY A 194 -8.00 -20.85 -5.62
C GLY A 194 -8.25 -19.45 -5.05
N GLN A 195 -7.72 -18.40 -5.66
CA GLN A 195 -7.85 -17.01 -5.24
C GLN A 195 -8.40 -16.11 -6.35
N THR A 196 -9.31 -16.56 -7.17
CA THR A 196 -9.81 -15.81 -8.32
C THR A 196 -10.43 -14.47 -7.91
N ASN A 197 -11.25 -14.45 -6.85
CA ASN A 197 -11.84 -13.25 -6.28
C ASN A 197 -10.77 -12.28 -5.73
N TYR A 198 -9.80 -12.81 -4.98
CA TYR A 198 -8.69 -12.03 -4.43
C TYR A 198 -7.82 -11.45 -5.55
N ALA A 199 -7.44 -12.28 -6.52
CA ALA A 199 -6.65 -11.84 -7.67
C ALA A 199 -7.38 -10.75 -8.47
N ALA A 200 -8.68 -10.91 -8.73
CA ALA A 200 -9.51 -9.90 -9.40
C ALA A 200 -9.55 -8.59 -8.61
N SER A 201 -9.76 -8.64 -7.28
CA SER A 201 -9.78 -7.45 -6.43
C SER A 201 -8.43 -6.70 -6.44
N LYS A 202 -7.32 -7.45 -6.38
CA LYS A 202 -5.97 -6.86 -6.36
C LYS A 202 -5.52 -6.34 -7.73
N ALA A 203 -5.95 -6.96 -8.83
CA ALA A 203 -5.81 -6.41 -10.17
C ALA A 203 -6.63 -5.12 -10.33
N GLY A 204 -7.85 -5.10 -9.77
CA GLY A 204 -8.69 -3.90 -9.74
C GLY A 204 -8.02 -2.70 -9.08
N LEU A 205 -7.28 -2.89 -7.99
CA LEU A 205 -6.51 -1.81 -7.35
C LEU A 205 -5.39 -1.27 -8.25
N ILE A 206 -4.71 -2.14 -9.01
CA ILE A 206 -3.70 -1.70 -9.98
C ILE A 206 -4.36 -0.87 -11.09
N GLY A 207 -5.49 -1.36 -11.63
CA GLY A 207 -6.27 -0.62 -12.61
C GLY A 207 -6.80 0.72 -12.09
N LEU A 208 -7.24 0.77 -10.81
CA LEU A 208 -7.68 1.98 -10.15
C LEU A 208 -6.55 3.02 -10.06
N ALA A 209 -5.35 2.60 -9.66
CA ALA A 209 -4.19 3.49 -9.64
C ALA A 209 -3.89 4.08 -11.03
N GLN A 210 -3.91 3.24 -12.07
CA GLN A 210 -3.67 3.67 -13.45
C GLN A 210 -4.73 4.65 -13.95
N ALA A 211 -6.01 4.35 -13.69
CA ALA A 211 -7.13 5.14 -14.18
C ALA A 211 -7.25 6.51 -13.48
N TRP A 212 -6.95 6.56 -12.18
CA TRP A 212 -7.11 7.79 -11.40
C TRP A 212 -5.88 8.69 -11.38
N ALA A 213 -4.70 8.19 -11.67
CA ALA A 213 -3.47 8.99 -11.65
C ALA A 213 -3.55 10.26 -12.53
N PRO A 214 -4.06 10.24 -13.78
CA PRO A 214 -4.18 11.45 -14.58
C PRO A 214 -5.15 12.48 -13.99
N LEU A 215 -6.20 12.03 -13.31
CA LEU A 215 -7.21 12.90 -12.70
C LEU A 215 -6.66 13.57 -11.42
N LEU A 216 -5.97 12.79 -10.61
CA LEU A 216 -5.44 13.24 -9.32
C LEU A 216 -4.20 14.12 -9.47
N SER A 217 -3.45 13.98 -10.54
CA SER A 217 -2.26 14.81 -10.82
C SER A 217 -2.57 16.30 -10.92
N GLN A 218 -3.80 16.69 -11.27
CA GLN A 218 -4.22 18.10 -11.29
C GLN A 218 -4.20 18.76 -9.89
N ARG A 219 -4.30 17.95 -8.83
CA ARG A 219 -4.16 18.38 -7.43
C ARG A 219 -2.80 18.01 -6.83
N GLY A 220 -1.82 17.64 -7.65
CA GLY A 220 -0.52 17.16 -7.17
C GLY A 220 -0.58 15.83 -6.40
N ILE A 221 -1.72 15.13 -6.40
CA ILE A 221 -1.93 13.89 -5.68
C ILE A 221 -1.39 12.73 -6.52
N SER A 222 -0.52 11.91 -5.93
CA SER A 222 -0.12 10.64 -6.56
C SER A 222 -0.91 9.46 -6.01
N ILE A 223 -1.21 8.50 -6.89
CA ILE A 223 -1.85 7.24 -6.53
C ILE A 223 -1.06 6.08 -7.13
N ASN A 224 -0.66 5.13 -6.28
CA ASN A 224 0.16 3.99 -6.68
C ASN A 224 -0.29 2.70 -6.01
N ALA A 225 0.02 1.58 -6.64
CA ALA A 225 -0.17 0.26 -6.06
C ALA A 225 1.17 -0.31 -5.58
N VAL A 226 1.17 -0.96 -4.43
CA VAL A 226 2.26 -1.83 -3.99
C VAL A 226 1.76 -3.26 -4.12
N ALA A 227 2.54 -4.13 -4.77
CA ALA A 227 2.19 -5.52 -5.01
C ALA A 227 3.18 -6.45 -4.26
N PRO A 228 2.88 -6.80 -2.98
CA PRO A 228 3.70 -7.73 -2.23
C PRO A 228 3.69 -9.13 -2.86
N GLY A 229 4.82 -9.81 -2.76
CA GLY A 229 4.96 -11.23 -3.02
C GLY A 229 4.58 -12.07 -1.79
N PHE A 230 5.29 -13.18 -1.59
CA PHE A 230 5.14 -13.97 -0.38
C PHE A 230 5.81 -13.22 0.79
N ILE A 231 5.01 -12.75 1.74
CA ILE A 231 5.45 -12.01 2.93
C ILE A 231 5.21 -12.86 4.18
N GLU A 232 6.22 -12.99 5.02
CA GLU A 232 6.16 -13.71 6.30
C GLU A 232 5.32 -12.89 7.30
N THR A 233 4.09 -13.31 7.52
CA THR A 233 3.15 -12.70 8.46
C THR A 233 2.49 -13.77 9.32
N GLN A 234 1.74 -13.38 10.36
CA GLN A 234 0.92 -14.33 11.11
C GLN A 234 -0.06 -15.09 10.19
N MET A 235 -0.60 -14.44 9.16
CA MET A 235 -1.50 -15.08 8.20
C MET A 235 -0.80 -16.20 7.41
N THR A 236 0.42 -15.96 6.94
CA THR A 236 1.19 -16.97 6.19
C THR A 236 1.81 -18.03 7.09
N ALA A 237 2.00 -17.76 8.38
CA ALA A 237 2.53 -18.72 9.35
C ALA A 237 1.60 -19.95 9.54
N HIS A 238 0.31 -19.79 9.31
CA HIS A 238 -0.67 -20.90 9.39
C HIS A 238 -0.74 -21.78 8.14
N LEU A 239 -0.07 -21.40 7.05
CA LEU A 239 -0.03 -22.20 5.82
C LEU A 239 0.79 -23.47 6.04
N PRO A 240 0.42 -24.60 5.38
CA PRO A 240 1.22 -25.82 5.39
C PRO A 240 2.67 -25.57 4.98
N PHE A 241 3.60 -26.29 5.61
CA PHE A 241 5.04 -26.11 5.40
C PHE A 241 5.45 -26.11 3.91
N GLY A 242 4.93 -27.06 3.13
CA GLY A 242 5.25 -27.14 1.68
C GLY A 242 4.80 -25.92 0.88
N ILE A 243 3.66 -25.32 1.23
CA ILE A 243 3.15 -24.10 0.57
C ILE A 243 4.03 -22.89 0.97
N ARG A 244 4.39 -22.79 2.23
CA ARG A 244 5.29 -21.72 2.71
C ARG A 244 6.65 -21.78 2.03
N GLU A 245 7.23 -22.98 1.96
CA GLU A 245 8.53 -23.19 1.34
C GLU A 245 8.48 -22.93 -0.17
N ALA A 246 7.42 -23.35 -0.85
CA ALA A 246 7.21 -22.99 -2.26
C ALA A 246 7.11 -21.46 -2.44
N GLY A 247 6.35 -20.77 -1.59
CA GLY A 247 6.24 -19.31 -1.62
C GLY A 247 7.58 -18.60 -1.45
N ARG A 248 8.43 -19.08 -0.53
CA ARG A 248 9.80 -18.53 -0.32
C ARG A 248 10.68 -18.71 -1.55
N ARG A 249 10.63 -19.90 -2.16
CA ARG A 249 11.47 -20.24 -3.33
C ARG A 249 11.01 -19.62 -4.63
N MET A 250 9.81 -19.04 -4.68
CA MET A 250 9.37 -18.28 -5.85
C MET A 250 10.16 -16.99 -6.04
N SER A 251 10.73 -16.43 -4.99
CA SER A 251 11.58 -15.25 -5.09
C SER A 251 13.00 -15.62 -5.52
N SER A 252 13.64 -14.78 -6.33
CA SER A 252 15.06 -14.95 -6.72
C SER A 252 16.02 -14.91 -5.53
N LEU A 253 15.56 -14.38 -4.38
CA LEU A 253 16.31 -14.35 -3.14
C LEU A 253 16.19 -15.67 -2.34
N GLY A 254 15.31 -16.58 -2.73
CA GLY A 254 15.07 -17.86 -2.07
C GLY A 254 14.48 -17.73 -0.65
N GLN A 255 13.85 -16.60 -0.34
CA GLN A 255 13.26 -16.32 0.97
C GLN A 255 11.95 -15.55 0.82
N GLY A 256 11.12 -15.54 1.88
CA GLY A 256 9.98 -14.65 1.99
C GLY A 256 10.42 -13.22 2.32
N GLY A 257 9.63 -12.23 1.92
CA GLY A 257 9.78 -10.87 2.37
C GLY A 257 9.22 -10.69 3.79
N LEU A 258 9.59 -9.61 4.43
CA LEU A 258 9.08 -9.21 5.73
C LEU A 258 8.02 -8.11 5.58
N PRO A 259 7.10 -7.94 6.53
CA PRO A 259 6.20 -6.78 6.58
C PRO A 259 6.96 -5.44 6.43
N GLN A 260 8.17 -5.37 6.99
CA GLN A 260 9.05 -4.21 6.90
C GLN A 260 9.45 -3.88 5.45
N ASP A 261 9.70 -4.87 4.58
CA ASP A 261 10.05 -4.62 3.17
C ASP A 261 8.91 -3.91 2.43
N VAL A 262 7.67 -4.29 2.74
CA VAL A 262 6.47 -3.64 2.18
C VAL A 262 6.31 -2.24 2.77
N ALA A 263 6.50 -2.09 4.07
CA ALA A 263 6.38 -0.82 4.77
C ALA A 263 7.39 0.22 4.28
N GLU A 264 8.64 -0.16 4.02
CA GLU A 264 9.66 0.74 3.45
C GLU A 264 9.28 1.22 2.04
N ALA A 265 8.73 0.35 1.21
CA ALA A 265 8.23 0.72 -0.11
C ALA A 265 7.05 1.69 -0.03
N VAL A 266 6.10 1.45 0.89
CA VAL A 266 4.98 2.35 1.16
C VAL A 266 5.48 3.70 1.69
N ALA A 267 6.43 3.70 2.64
CA ALA A 267 6.99 4.93 3.19
C ALA A 267 7.73 5.76 2.12
N TRP A 268 8.45 5.10 1.22
CA TRP A 268 9.04 5.80 0.06
C TRP A 268 7.98 6.44 -0.83
N LEU A 269 6.91 5.72 -1.18
CA LEU A 269 5.80 6.24 -2.00
C LEU A 269 5.01 7.36 -1.30
N ALA A 270 5.04 7.40 0.02
CA ALA A 270 4.39 8.43 0.84
C ALA A 270 5.14 9.76 0.88
N GLN A 271 6.43 9.80 0.49
CA GLN A 271 7.25 11.01 0.56
C GLN A 271 6.77 12.10 -0.41
N PRO A 272 6.98 13.38 -0.09
CA PRO A 272 6.69 14.48 -1.02
C PRO A 272 7.42 14.33 -2.36
N GLY A 273 8.69 13.95 -2.34
CA GLY A 273 9.52 13.79 -3.53
C GLY A 273 9.10 12.64 -4.48
N THR A 274 8.12 11.81 -4.10
CA THR A 274 7.57 10.75 -4.98
C THR A 274 6.31 11.17 -5.72
N GLY A 275 5.91 12.46 -5.69
CA GLY A 275 4.83 12.98 -6.53
C GLY A 275 5.03 12.71 -8.01
N ALA A 276 6.28 12.65 -8.44
CA ALA A 276 6.71 12.29 -9.79
C ALA A 276 6.38 10.83 -10.20
N PHE A 277 6.15 9.93 -9.22
CA PHE A 277 5.81 8.54 -9.41
C PHE A 277 4.31 8.35 -9.16
N THR A 278 3.51 8.17 -10.21
CA THR A 278 2.05 8.00 -10.09
C THR A 278 1.50 7.06 -11.15
N GLY A 279 0.42 6.36 -10.83
CA GLY A 279 -0.25 5.40 -11.72
C GLY A 279 0.54 4.10 -11.93
N GLN A 280 1.47 3.78 -11.05
CA GLN A 280 2.36 2.64 -11.22
C GLN A 280 2.13 1.57 -10.14
N ALA A 281 2.55 0.35 -10.45
CA ALA A 281 2.56 -0.76 -9.51
C ALA A 281 3.99 -1.16 -9.19
N LEU A 282 4.38 -1.00 -7.92
CA LEU A 282 5.69 -1.43 -7.42
C LEU A 282 5.59 -2.82 -6.81
N ARG A 283 6.31 -3.79 -7.34
CA ARG A 283 6.37 -5.14 -6.78
C ARG A 283 7.40 -5.21 -5.64
N VAL A 284 6.96 -5.72 -4.50
CA VAL A 284 7.81 -6.03 -3.35
C VAL A 284 7.82 -7.55 -3.17
N CYS A 285 8.55 -8.24 -4.02
CA CYS A 285 8.42 -9.68 -4.19
C CYS A 285 9.77 -10.43 -4.33
N GLY A 286 10.90 -9.75 -4.12
CA GLY A 286 12.22 -10.37 -4.29
C GLY A 286 12.43 -10.93 -5.69
N GLN A 287 11.83 -10.30 -6.72
CA GLN A 287 11.84 -10.77 -8.10
C GLN A 287 11.27 -12.19 -8.24
N SER A 288 10.04 -12.39 -7.77
CA SER A 288 9.32 -13.64 -8.02
C SER A 288 9.16 -13.88 -9.53
N VAL A 289 9.12 -15.16 -9.91
CA VAL A 289 8.97 -15.60 -11.31
C VAL A 289 7.56 -15.29 -11.79
N LEU A 290 7.35 -14.09 -12.25
CA LEU A 290 6.05 -13.62 -12.75
C LEU A 290 6.29 -13.14 -14.16
N GLY A 291 6.82 -13.55 -15.07
CA GLY A 291 6.89 -12.81 -16.37
C GLY A 291 6.68 -11.28 -16.22
N ALA A 292 7.22 -10.49 -17.01
CA ALA A 292 7.40 -9.04 -16.88
C ALA A 292 6.24 -8.27 -16.30
#